data_aaaa037b13dfea41e54e8011f3ee0cc6
#
_entry.id   aaaa037b13dfea41e54e8011f3ee0cc6
#
_cell.length_a   1.000
_cell.length_b   1.000
_cell.length_c   1.000
_cell.angle_alpha   90.00
_cell.angle_beta   90.00
_cell.angle_gamma   90.00
#
_symmetry.space_group_name_H-M   'P 1'
#
loop_
_entity.id
_entity.type
_entity.pdbx_description
1 polymer ?
#
loop_
_entity_poly.entity_id
_entity_poly.type
_entity_poly.pdbx_seq_one_letter_code
_entity_poly.pdbx_strand_id
1 'polypeptide(L)'
;MFQREFEFTLPKGYLDSDGNIHRKGVMRLATAIDEISPLRDPRVKSNPAYATIIILARVITRLGALSELSPMVVENFFAQDVSYLQDFYRRINGLENETTVPEDTTNSSEPLVHT
;
A
#
# COMPACT_ATOMS: atom_id res chain seq x y z
N MET A 1 -15.51 15.79 9.75
CA MET A 1 -15.37 15.31 8.37
C MET A 1 -14.39 14.15 8.33
N PHE A 2 -14.75 13.12 7.64
CA PHE A 2 -13.95 11.92 7.54
C PHE A 2 -12.88 12.09 6.46
N GLN A 3 -11.63 11.88 6.81
CA GLN A 3 -10.54 12.03 5.84
C GLN A 3 -10.39 10.76 5.02
N ARG A 4 -10.40 10.89 3.71
CA ARG A 4 -10.32 9.74 2.82
C ARG A 4 -9.09 9.72 1.93
N GLU A 5 -8.35 10.81 1.87
CA GLU A 5 -7.14 10.89 1.07
C GLU A 5 -6.00 11.38 1.94
N PHE A 6 -4.82 10.82 1.71
CA PHE A 6 -3.66 11.09 2.54
C PHE A 6 -2.44 11.31 1.66
N GLU A 7 -1.69 12.37 1.95
CA GLU A 7 -0.49 12.68 1.19
C GLU A 7 0.67 11.86 1.70
N PHE A 8 1.55 11.46 0.78
CA PHE A 8 2.77 10.76 1.14
C PHE A 8 3.95 11.29 0.33
N THR A 9 5.15 10.98 0.79
CA THR A 9 6.38 11.33 0.08
C THR A 9 7.26 10.09 0.02
N LEU A 10 7.54 9.62 -1.20
CA LEU A 10 8.37 8.44 -1.37
C LEU A 10 9.80 8.72 -0.93
N PRO A 11 10.44 7.79 -0.22
CA PRO A 11 11.84 7.97 0.17
C PRO A 11 12.78 8.23 -1.01
N LYS A 12 12.62 7.48 -2.11
CA LYS A 12 13.47 7.65 -3.28
C LYS A 12 12.77 8.37 -4.41
N GLY A 13 11.56 7.94 -4.73
CA GLY A 13 10.80 8.52 -5.83
C GLY A 13 10.82 7.65 -7.08
N TYR A 14 9.78 7.80 -7.89
CA TYR A 14 9.64 7.07 -9.15
C TYR A 14 10.28 7.88 -10.27
N LEU A 15 11.20 7.26 -10.98
CA LEU A 15 11.88 7.89 -12.10
C LEU A 15 11.16 7.47 -13.39
N ASP A 16 10.57 8.45 -14.08
CA ASP A 16 9.85 8.14 -15.31
C ASP A 16 10.80 8.10 -16.50
N SER A 17 10.25 7.77 -17.68
CA SER A 17 11.06 7.60 -18.87
C SER A 17 11.69 8.89 -19.37
N ASP A 18 11.18 10.03 -18.92
CA ASP A 18 11.71 11.33 -19.31
C ASP A 18 12.76 11.85 -18.33
N GLY A 19 13.09 11.06 -17.31
CA GLY A 19 14.08 11.45 -16.33
C GLY A 19 13.54 12.27 -15.17
N ASN A 20 12.23 12.42 -15.05
CA ASN A 20 11.63 13.16 -13.95
C ASN A 20 11.39 12.25 -12.77
N ILE A 21 11.63 12.77 -11.56
CA ILE A 21 11.43 12.00 -10.34
C ILE A 21 10.15 12.49 -9.66
N HIS A 22 9.27 11.54 -9.36
CA HIS A 22 7.99 11.82 -8.72
C HIS A 22 8.00 11.24 -7.32
N ARG A 23 7.89 12.09 -6.30
CA ARG A 23 7.96 11.65 -4.91
C ARG A 23 6.68 11.89 -4.13
N LYS A 24 6.01 13.01 -4.37
CA LYS A 24 4.82 13.35 -3.59
C LYS A 24 3.58 12.80 -4.26
N GLY A 25 2.74 12.16 -3.49
CA GLY A 25 1.53 11.57 -4.03
C GLY A 25 0.40 11.57 -3.02
N VAL A 26 -0.71 10.98 -3.44
CA VAL A 26 -1.91 10.89 -2.62
C VAL A 26 -2.43 9.46 -2.69
N MET A 27 -2.76 8.90 -1.53
CA MET A 27 -3.35 7.58 -1.44
C MET A 27 -4.73 7.73 -0.80
N ARG A 28 -5.75 7.09 -1.40
CA ARG A 28 -7.08 7.08 -0.83
C ARG A 28 -7.24 5.86 0.07
N LEU A 29 -8.23 5.92 0.94
CA LEU A 29 -8.57 4.73 1.71
C LEU A 29 -9.04 3.64 0.76
N ALA A 30 -8.75 2.41 1.14
CA ALA A 30 -9.18 1.25 0.38
C ALA A 30 -10.56 0.80 0.82
N THR A 31 -11.30 0.18 -0.10
CA THR A 31 -12.53 -0.51 0.23
C THR A 31 -12.29 -1.99 0.03
N ALA A 32 -13.28 -2.80 0.43
CA ALA A 32 -13.13 -4.25 0.34
C ALA A 32 -12.82 -4.71 -1.10
N ILE A 33 -13.44 -4.07 -2.10
CA ILE A 33 -13.22 -4.50 -3.47
C ILE A 33 -11.79 -4.26 -3.92
N ASP A 34 -11.11 -3.29 -3.34
CA ASP A 34 -9.72 -3.04 -3.68
C ASP A 34 -8.81 -4.20 -3.30
N GLU A 35 -9.20 -4.99 -2.31
CA GLU A 35 -8.42 -6.15 -1.91
C GLU A 35 -8.93 -7.44 -2.51
N ILE A 36 -10.21 -7.50 -2.87
CA ILE A 36 -10.81 -8.69 -3.45
C ILE A 36 -10.54 -8.77 -4.95
N SER A 37 -10.72 -7.66 -5.65
CA SER A 37 -10.58 -7.64 -7.11
C SER A 37 -9.22 -8.17 -7.59
N PRO A 38 -8.10 -7.80 -6.95
CA PRO A 38 -6.80 -8.31 -7.41
C PRO A 38 -6.69 -9.84 -7.36
N LEU A 39 -7.45 -10.49 -6.47
CA LEU A 39 -7.36 -11.95 -6.35
C LEU A 39 -7.86 -12.68 -7.59
N ARG A 40 -8.60 -11.99 -8.45
CA ARG A 40 -9.09 -12.57 -9.69
C ARG A 40 -8.11 -12.41 -10.84
N ASP A 41 -7.06 -11.62 -10.63
CA ASP A 41 -6.09 -11.33 -11.68
C ASP A 41 -5.19 -12.54 -11.90
N PRO A 42 -4.98 -12.99 -13.13
CA PRO A 42 -4.11 -14.14 -13.40
C PRO A 42 -2.70 -13.95 -12.87
N ARG A 43 -2.20 -12.72 -12.86
CA ARG A 43 -0.86 -12.45 -12.33
C ARG A 43 -0.78 -12.76 -10.85
N VAL A 44 -1.86 -12.49 -10.10
CA VAL A 44 -1.92 -12.77 -8.68
C VAL A 44 -2.08 -14.27 -8.45
N LYS A 45 -2.85 -14.94 -9.31
CA LYS A 45 -3.02 -16.38 -9.19
C LYS A 45 -1.70 -17.12 -9.39
N SER A 46 -0.86 -16.61 -10.28
CA SER A 46 0.45 -17.19 -10.51
C SER A 46 1.44 -16.79 -9.42
N ASN A 47 1.29 -15.60 -8.87
CA ASN A 47 2.22 -15.07 -7.87
C ASN A 47 1.45 -14.19 -6.90
N PRO A 48 1.01 -14.75 -5.77
CA PRO A 48 0.18 -13.98 -4.82
C PRO A 48 0.79 -12.67 -4.36
N ALA A 49 2.11 -12.56 -4.35
CA ALA A 49 2.76 -11.32 -3.93
C ALA A 49 2.44 -10.16 -4.86
N TYR A 50 2.00 -10.47 -6.10
CA TYR A 50 1.67 -9.43 -7.06
C TYR A 50 0.43 -8.64 -6.65
N ALA A 51 -0.38 -9.16 -5.72
CA ALA A 51 -1.56 -8.45 -5.25
C ALA A 51 -1.20 -7.07 -4.70
N THR A 52 -0.06 -6.96 -4.01
CA THR A 52 0.39 -5.67 -3.47
C THR A 52 0.53 -4.64 -4.58
N ILE A 53 1.11 -5.04 -5.70
CA ILE A 53 1.32 -4.13 -6.83
C ILE A 53 0.00 -3.60 -7.34
N ILE A 54 -0.98 -4.49 -7.50
CA ILE A 54 -2.28 -4.09 -8.03
C ILE A 54 -3.03 -3.21 -7.03
N ILE A 55 -2.98 -3.56 -5.74
CA ILE A 55 -3.66 -2.78 -4.72
C ILE A 55 -3.10 -1.36 -4.68
N LEU A 56 -1.78 -1.22 -4.70
CA LEU A 56 -1.16 0.10 -4.69
C LEU A 56 -1.55 0.91 -5.92
N ALA A 57 -1.58 0.25 -7.09
CA ALA A 57 -1.98 0.94 -8.32
C ALA A 57 -3.42 1.44 -8.25
N ARG A 58 -4.28 0.74 -7.50
CA ARG A 58 -5.68 1.14 -7.37
C ARG A 58 -5.87 2.31 -6.42
N VAL A 59 -5.12 2.33 -5.31
CA VAL A 59 -5.38 3.30 -4.24
C VAL A 59 -4.55 4.57 -4.33
N ILE A 60 -3.47 4.57 -5.11
CA ILE A 60 -2.70 5.80 -5.30
C ILE A 60 -3.38 6.59 -6.39
N THR A 61 -3.93 7.74 -6.01
CA THR A 61 -4.71 8.55 -6.95
C THR A 61 -3.87 9.57 -7.70
N ARG A 62 -2.66 9.84 -7.21
CA ARG A 62 -1.76 10.76 -7.88
C ARG A 62 -0.34 10.49 -7.37
N LEU A 63 0.61 10.59 -8.27
CA LEU A 63 2.03 10.56 -7.90
C LEU A 63 2.74 11.60 -8.78
N GLY A 64 3.19 12.70 -8.16
CA GLY A 64 3.78 13.79 -8.90
C GLY A 64 2.84 14.30 -9.98
N ALA A 65 3.27 14.26 -11.22
CA ALA A 65 2.46 14.69 -12.34
C ALA A 65 1.57 13.59 -12.89
N LEU A 66 1.69 12.35 -12.37
CA LEU A 66 0.91 11.23 -12.87
C LEU A 66 -0.43 11.18 -12.16
N SER A 67 -1.54 11.22 -12.91
CA SER A 67 -2.87 11.20 -12.35
C SER A 67 -3.45 9.79 -12.28
N GLU A 68 -2.81 8.83 -12.93
CA GLU A 68 -3.24 7.44 -12.90
C GLU A 68 -2.01 6.56 -12.87
N LEU A 69 -2.10 5.46 -12.13
CA LEU A 69 -1.01 4.52 -12.03
C LEU A 69 -1.48 3.15 -12.46
N SER A 70 -0.76 2.57 -13.42
CA SER A 70 -1.01 1.17 -13.79
C SER A 70 -0.12 0.28 -12.93
N PRO A 71 -0.45 -1.01 -12.84
CA PRO A 71 0.45 -1.94 -12.15
C PRO A 71 1.86 -1.93 -12.71
N MET A 72 2.00 -1.71 -14.04
CA MET A 72 3.33 -1.67 -14.65
C MET A 72 4.17 -0.54 -14.09
N VAL A 73 3.56 0.62 -13.82
CA VAL A 73 4.29 1.74 -13.23
C VAL A 73 4.76 1.37 -11.82
N VAL A 74 3.87 0.76 -11.03
CA VAL A 74 4.23 0.38 -9.66
C VAL A 74 5.33 -0.68 -9.66
N GLU A 75 5.35 -1.58 -10.65
CA GLU A 75 6.40 -2.56 -10.76
C GLU A 75 7.79 -1.93 -10.85
N ASN A 76 7.86 -0.72 -11.34
CA ASN A 76 9.13 -0.04 -11.54
C ASN A 76 9.49 0.92 -10.40
N PHE A 77 8.74 0.90 -9.32
CA PHE A 77 9.12 1.64 -8.12
C PHE A 77 10.34 0.96 -7.50
N PHE A 78 11.17 1.74 -6.82
CA PHE A 78 12.25 1.14 -6.05
C PHE A 78 11.65 0.35 -4.89
N ALA A 79 12.32 -0.74 -4.52
CA ALA A 79 11.81 -1.62 -3.47
C ALA A 79 11.58 -0.87 -2.15
N GLN A 80 12.44 0.08 -1.84
CA GLN A 80 12.29 0.85 -0.61
C GLN A 80 10.98 1.65 -0.61
N ASP A 81 10.61 2.18 -1.77
CA ASP A 81 9.38 2.94 -1.89
C ASP A 81 8.16 2.04 -1.76
N VAL A 82 8.22 0.82 -2.32
CA VAL A 82 7.11 -0.12 -2.19
C VAL A 82 6.93 -0.51 -0.72
N SER A 83 8.02 -0.76 -0.02
CA SER A 83 7.95 -1.09 1.40
C SER A 83 7.34 0.05 2.21
N TYR A 84 7.76 1.27 1.92
CA TYR A 84 7.20 2.47 2.55
C TYR A 84 5.69 2.57 2.30
N LEU A 85 5.28 2.31 1.04
CA LEU A 85 3.87 2.43 0.68
C LEU A 85 3.02 1.35 1.32
N GLN A 86 3.57 0.14 1.49
CA GLN A 86 2.85 -0.92 2.20
C GLN A 86 2.59 -0.52 3.64
N ASP A 87 3.60 0.04 4.32
CA ASP A 87 3.42 0.48 5.70
C ASP A 87 2.43 1.63 5.77
N PHE A 88 2.52 2.57 4.83
CA PHE A 88 1.63 3.71 4.77
C PHE A 88 0.19 3.24 4.56
N TYR A 89 -0.01 2.31 3.63
CA TYR A 89 -1.32 1.74 3.34
C TYR A 89 -1.94 1.11 4.58
N ARG A 90 -1.15 0.32 5.30
CA ARG A 90 -1.65 -0.34 6.50
C ARG A 90 -2.02 0.67 7.57
N ARG A 91 -1.24 1.72 7.70
CA ARG A 91 -1.49 2.71 8.74
C ARG A 91 -2.75 3.51 8.47
N ILE A 92 -2.93 4.02 7.24
CA ILE A 92 -4.11 4.85 6.98
C ILE A 92 -5.39 4.04 6.96
N ASN A 93 -5.30 2.74 6.68
CA ASN A 93 -6.49 1.87 6.65
C ASN A 93 -6.75 1.18 7.98
N GLY A 94 -5.95 1.48 9.01
CA GLY A 94 -6.15 0.88 10.32
C GLY A 94 -5.83 -0.59 10.36
N LEU A 95 -4.93 -1.05 9.50
CA LEU A 95 -4.58 -2.47 9.41
C LEU A 95 -3.29 -2.80 10.15
N GLU A 96 -2.70 -1.82 10.83
CA GLU A 96 -1.49 -2.09 11.59
C GLU A 96 -1.82 -3.01 12.73
N ASN A 97 -0.93 -3.95 12.94
CA ASN A 97 -1.11 -4.91 14.00
C ASN A 97 -0.57 -4.34 15.29
N GLU A 98 -1.46 -4.05 16.21
CA GLU A 98 -1.05 -3.54 17.50
C GLU A 98 -0.29 -4.56 18.28
N THR A 99 -0.38 -5.78 17.88
CA THR A 99 0.37 -6.80 18.52
C THR A 99 1.78 -6.63 18.27
N THR A 100 1.99 -5.97 17.27
CA THR A 100 3.34 -5.72 17.22
C THR A 100 3.59 -4.98 18.44
N VAL A 101 2.55 -5.05 19.12
CA VAL A 101 2.59 -4.51 20.28
C VAL A 101 2.50 -5.07 21.43
N PRO A 102 1.99 -5.19 21.56
CA PRO A 102 2.03 -5.40 22.46
C PRO A 102 1.89 -5.55 23.28
N GLU A 103 1.50 -5.86 23.17
CA GLU A 103 1.54 -6.22 23.63
C GLU A 103 1.26 -6.28 24.37
N ASP A 104 0.78 -6.42 24.35
CA ASP A 104 0.82 -6.74 24.83
C ASP A 104 0.42 -7.02 25.43
N THR A 105 0.12 -7.19 25.48
CA THR A 105 0.27 -7.74 25.77
C THR A 105 -0.21 -8.20 26.19
N THR A 106 -0.56 -8.43 26.21
CA THR A 106 -0.41 -9.12 26.37
C THR A 106 -0.89 -9.59 26.60
N ASN A 107 -1.34 -9.86 26.55
CA ASN A 107 -1.15 -10.64 26.55
C ASN A 107 -1.62 -11.07 26.62
N SER A 108 -2.04 -11.00 26.61
CA SER A 108 -1.84 -11.68 26.51
C SER A 108 -2.49 -12.16 26.52
N SER A 109 -2.88 -12.22 26.44
CA SER A 109 -2.73 -12.93 26.19
C SER A 109 -3.31 -13.40 26.03
N GLU A 110 -3.58 -13.51 25.77
CA GLU A 110 -3.38 -14.18 25.30
C GLU A 110 -3.77 -14.58 24.94
N PRO A 111 -4.17 -14.48 25.24
CA PRO A 111 -4.03 -15.13 24.74
C PRO A 111 -4.53 -15.46 24.48
N LEU A 112 -5.04 -15.25 24.13
CA LEU A 112 -4.70 -15.71 23.64
C LEU A 112 -5.20 -15.99 23.35
N VAL A 113 -5.69 -15.69 23.40
CA VAL A 113 -5.28 -16.09 23.04
C VAL A 113 -5.61 -16.18 22.77
N HIS A 114 -6.23 -16.22 22.57
CA HIS A 114 -5.77 -16.57 22.23
C HIS A 114 -6.05 -16.60 21.90
N THR A 115 -6.58 -16.36 22.11
CA THR A 115 -6.09 -16.63 21.91
C THR A 115 -6.26 -16.72 21.89
#